data_d101f6bba0ae164a7ffc358e7b517019
#
_entry.id   d101f6bba0ae164a7ffc358e7b517019
#
_cell.length_a   1.000
_cell.length_b   1.000
_cell.length_c   1.000
_cell.angle_alpha   90.00
_cell.angle_beta   90.00
_cell.angle_gamma   90.00
#
_symmetry.space_group_name_H-M   'P 1'
#
loop_
_entity.id
_entity.type
_entity.pdbx_description
1 polymer ?
#
loop_
_entity_poly.entity_id
_entity_poly.type
_entity_poly.pdbx_seq_one_letter_code
_entity_poly.pdbx_strand_id
1 'polypeptide(L)'
;MSADQINRVSSVALWVLSLTALLDVLLLGYTRPPLPDEGAGAHIFQLSIVALVPAGLLFLATADWARPARSARRLAVPALVVVLAFAALYFLEHDYYPAHYR
;
A
#
# COMPACT_ATOMS: atom_id res chain seq x y z
N MET A 1 -7.64 -12.08 -22.00
CA MET A 1 -8.22 -11.16 -20.99
C MET A 1 -8.57 -9.83 -21.64
N SER A 2 -9.77 -9.32 -21.40
CA SER A 2 -10.15 -7.99 -21.89
C SER A 2 -9.52 -6.89 -21.04
N ALA A 3 -9.50 -5.66 -21.57
CA ALA A 3 -9.02 -4.50 -20.82
C ALA A 3 -9.83 -4.29 -19.53
N ASP A 4 -11.15 -4.49 -19.58
CA ASP A 4 -12.00 -4.37 -18.39
C ASP A 4 -11.65 -5.39 -17.31
N GLN A 5 -11.36 -6.63 -17.72
CA GLN A 5 -10.96 -7.67 -16.78
C GLN A 5 -9.60 -7.35 -16.15
N ILE A 6 -8.64 -6.90 -16.95
CA ILE A 6 -7.32 -6.50 -16.43
C ILE A 6 -7.44 -5.32 -15.47
N ASN A 7 -8.27 -4.33 -15.83
CA ASN A 7 -8.50 -3.18 -14.95
C ASN A 7 -9.12 -3.59 -13.63
N ARG A 8 -10.09 -4.50 -13.66
CA ARG A 8 -10.76 -5.00 -12.45
C ARG A 8 -9.80 -5.77 -11.55
N VAL A 9 -8.99 -6.66 -12.15
CA VAL A 9 -7.97 -7.41 -11.41
C VAL A 9 -6.92 -6.48 -10.82
N SER A 10 -6.47 -5.49 -11.60
CA SER A 10 -5.50 -4.50 -11.12
C SER A 10 -6.07 -3.67 -9.97
N SER A 11 -7.34 -3.30 -10.04
CA SER A 11 -8.02 -2.57 -8.97
C SER A 11 -8.06 -3.38 -7.68
N VAL A 12 -8.41 -4.67 -7.78
CA VAL A 12 -8.40 -5.57 -6.61
C VAL A 12 -6.99 -5.70 -6.05
N ALA A 13 -5.98 -5.85 -6.94
CA ALA A 13 -4.60 -5.92 -6.51
C ALA A 13 -4.15 -4.66 -5.78
N LEU A 14 -4.53 -3.48 -6.26
CA LEU A 14 -4.23 -2.20 -5.59
C LEU A 14 -4.84 -2.15 -4.20
N TRP A 15 -6.08 -2.59 -4.03
CA TRP A 15 -6.74 -2.66 -2.73
C TRP A 15 -6.03 -3.62 -1.79
N VAL A 16 -5.77 -4.84 -2.25
CA VAL A 16 -5.14 -5.88 -1.43
C VAL A 16 -3.75 -5.45 -1.01
N LEU A 17 -2.95 -4.94 -1.95
CA LEU A 17 -1.57 -4.55 -1.66
C LEU A 17 -1.50 -3.33 -0.74
N SER A 18 -2.34 -2.32 -0.98
CA SER A 18 -2.35 -1.13 -0.13
C SER A 18 -2.81 -1.46 1.29
N LEU A 19 -3.85 -2.27 1.45
CA LEU A 19 -4.31 -2.72 2.75
C LEU A 19 -3.27 -3.60 3.44
N THR A 20 -2.60 -4.47 2.70
CA THR A 20 -1.52 -5.30 3.25
C THR A 20 -0.41 -4.43 3.83
N ALA A 21 0.01 -3.40 3.09
CA ALA A 21 1.04 -2.48 3.55
C ALA A 21 0.61 -1.74 4.83
N LEU A 22 -0.62 -1.23 4.86
CA LEU A 22 -1.13 -0.51 6.02
C LEU A 22 -1.27 -1.44 7.23
N LEU A 23 -1.87 -2.60 7.05
CA LEU A 23 -2.06 -3.56 8.14
C LEU A 23 -0.73 -4.09 8.66
N ASP A 24 0.25 -4.30 7.78
CA ASP A 24 1.60 -4.70 8.19
C ASP A 24 2.20 -3.68 9.15
N VAL A 25 2.14 -2.40 8.82
CA VAL A 25 2.67 -1.34 9.69
C VAL A 25 1.91 -1.31 11.02
N LEU A 26 0.58 -1.31 10.96
CA LEU A 26 -0.25 -1.18 12.17
C LEU A 26 -0.15 -2.40 13.08
N LEU A 27 -0.18 -3.61 12.51
CA LEU A 27 -0.21 -4.83 13.31
C LEU A 27 1.17 -5.30 13.73
N LEU A 28 2.16 -5.23 12.85
CA LEU A 28 3.51 -5.71 13.14
C LEU A 28 4.43 -4.61 13.67
N GLY A 29 4.26 -3.38 13.16
CA GLY A 29 5.10 -2.28 13.56
C GLY A 29 4.79 -1.76 14.97
N TYR A 30 3.51 -1.55 15.27
CA TYR A 30 3.08 -0.94 16.53
C TYR A 30 2.92 -1.94 17.68
N THR A 31 2.88 -3.24 17.38
CA THR A 31 2.67 -4.27 18.40
C THR A 31 3.96 -5.00 18.81
N ARG A 32 5.07 -4.70 18.15
CA ARG A 32 6.35 -5.37 18.41
C ARG A 32 7.47 -4.36 18.52
N PRO A 33 8.53 -4.65 19.31
CA PRO A 33 9.69 -3.78 19.36
C PRO A 33 10.44 -3.76 18.02
N PRO A 34 11.20 -2.68 17.74
CA PRO A 34 11.99 -2.63 16.53
C PRO A 34 13.07 -3.71 16.53
N LEU A 35 13.28 -4.33 15.37
CA LEU A 35 14.31 -5.34 15.18
C LEU A 35 15.62 -4.67 14.79
N PRO A 36 16.78 -5.26 15.15
CA PRO A 36 18.08 -4.72 14.75
C PRO A 36 18.30 -4.76 13.24
N ASP A 37 17.67 -5.70 12.56
CA ASP A 37 17.69 -5.81 11.10
C ASP A 37 16.28 -5.72 10.54
N GLU A 38 16.15 -5.77 9.19
CA GLU A 38 14.85 -5.85 8.53
C GLU A 38 14.19 -7.18 8.88
N GLY A 39 13.02 -7.12 9.50
CA GLY A 39 12.24 -8.30 9.82
C GLY A 39 11.25 -8.64 8.71
N ALA A 40 10.46 -9.70 8.94
CA ALA A 40 9.43 -10.14 8.00
C ALA A 40 8.43 -9.03 7.70
N GLY A 41 8.06 -8.22 8.70
CA GLY A 41 7.14 -7.09 8.50
C GLY A 41 7.67 -6.07 7.51
N ALA A 42 8.96 -5.69 7.61
CA ALA A 42 9.58 -4.76 6.68
C ALA A 42 9.61 -5.32 5.27
N HIS A 43 9.91 -6.61 5.11
CA HIS A 43 9.91 -7.26 3.81
C HIS A 43 8.52 -7.32 3.18
N ILE A 44 7.49 -7.62 3.97
CA ILE A 44 6.10 -7.63 3.49
C ILE A 44 5.70 -6.23 3.02
N PHE A 45 6.05 -5.19 3.78
CA PHE A 45 5.76 -3.81 3.40
C PHE A 45 6.45 -3.45 2.08
N GLN A 46 7.76 -3.72 1.97
CA GLN A 46 8.53 -3.41 0.78
C GLN A 46 8.00 -4.14 -0.45
N LEU A 47 7.71 -5.44 -0.34
CA LEU A 47 7.17 -6.23 -1.44
C LEU A 47 5.79 -5.72 -1.87
N SER A 48 4.94 -5.33 -0.91
CA SER A 48 3.63 -4.76 -1.21
C SER A 48 3.77 -3.47 -2.00
N ILE A 49 4.66 -2.57 -1.59
CA ILE A 49 4.89 -1.30 -2.27
C ILE A 49 5.47 -1.51 -3.67
N VAL A 50 6.44 -2.41 -3.81
CA VAL A 50 7.04 -2.73 -5.12
C VAL A 50 5.98 -3.32 -6.07
N ALA A 51 5.13 -4.22 -5.57
CA ALA A 51 4.07 -4.83 -6.37
C ALA A 51 2.98 -3.83 -6.76
N LEU A 52 2.78 -2.75 -5.98
CA LEU A 52 1.83 -1.69 -6.32
C LEU A 52 2.20 -0.96 -7.61
N VAL A 53 3.48 -0.88 -7.96
CA VAL A 53 3.92 -0.18 -9.18
C VAL A 53 3.37 -0.87 -10.43
N PRO A 54 3.62 -2.17 -10.69
CA PRO A 54 3.04 -2.80 -11.88
C PRO A 54 1.52 -2.87 -11.83
N ALA A 55 0.91 -3.07 -10.67
CA ALA A 55 -0.53 -3.07 -10.53
C ALA A 55 -1.12 -1.69 -10.88
N GLY A 56 -0.51 -0.62 -10.43
CA GLY A 56 -0.91 0.74 -10.75
C GLY A 56 -0.76 1.05 -12.23
N LEU A 57 0.34 0.63 -12.85
CA LEU A 57 0.57 0.82 -14.28
C LEU A 57 -0.47 0.06 -15.11
N LEU A 58 -0.79 -1.18 -14.75
CA LEU A 58 -1.84 -1.95 -15.42
C LEU A 58 -3.21 -1.29 -15.25
N PHE A 59 -3.51 -0.77 -14.08
CA PHE A 59 -4.76 -0.05 -13.84
C PHE A 59 -4.85 1.17 -14.75
N LEU A 60 -3.80 1.99 -14.80
CA LEU A 60 -3.79 3.20 -15.62
C LEU A 60 -3.87 2.88 -17.11
N ALA A 61 -3.17 1.83 -17.55
CA ALA A 61 -3.17 1.44 -18.96
C ALA A 61 -4.53 0.89 -19.43
N THR A 62 -5.31 0.30 -18.53
CA THR A 62 -6.59 -0.32 -18.84
C THR A 62 -7.80 0.47 -18.36
N ALA A 63 -7.58 1.63 -17.73
CA ALA A 63 -8.65 2.46 -17.22
C ALA A 63 -9.50 3.05 -18.34
N ASP A 64 -10.77 3.28 -18.05
CA ASP A 64 -11.70 3.93 -18.98
C ASP A 64 -11.53 5.45 -18.88
N TRP A 65 -10.74 6.00 -19.79
CA TRP A 65 -10.46 7.44 -19.82
C TRP A 65 -11.59 8.25 -20.44
N ALA A 66 -12.64 7.60 -20.97
CA ALA A 66 -13.88 8.29 -21.32
C ALA A 66 -14.63 8.79 -20.07
N ARG A 67 -14.34 8.18 -18.90
CA ARG A 67 -14.90 8.58 -17.61
C ARG A 67 -13.77 8.79 -16.60
N PRO A 68 -12.98 9.86 -16.77
CA PRO A 68 -11.77 10.04 -15.95
C PRO A 68 -12.05 10.19 -14.45
N ALA A 69 -13.18 10.80 -14.08
CA ALA A 69 -13.54 10.96 -12.68
C ALA A 69 -13.78 9.62 -11.98
N ARG A 70 -14.37 8.66 -12.70
CA ARG A 70 -14.61 7.32 -12.16
C ARG A 70 -13.31 6.57 -11.95
N SER A 71 -12.41 6.63 -12.94
CA SER A 71 -11.09 5.99 -12.83
C SER A 71 -10.23 6.62 -11.74
N ALA A 72 -10.25 7.95 -11.65
CA ALA A 72 -9.53 8.68 -10.62
C ALA A 72 -10.04 8.31 -9.22
N ARG A 73 -11.35 8.16 -9.05
CA ARG A 73 -11.96 7.78 -7.78
C ARG A 73 -11.56 6.37 -7.36
N ARG A 74 -11.50 5.44 -8.32
CA ARG A 74 -11.08 4.07 -8.05
C ARG A 74 -9.62 3.97 -7.64
N LEU A 75 -8.77 4.83 -8.20
CA LEU A 75 -7.36 4.89 -7.86
C LEU A 75 -7.11 5.66 -6.55
N ALA A 76 -7.94 6.67 -6.26
CA ALA A 76 -7.74 7.56 -5.12
C ALA A 76 -7.80 6.82 -3.78
N VAL A 77 -8.69 5.85 -3.63
CA VAL A 77 -8.86 5.14 -2.36
C VAL A 77 -7.63 4.30 -2.01
N PRO A 78 -7.12 3.41 -2.88
CA PRO A 78 -5.88 2.70 -2.56
C PRO A 78 -4.68 3.63 -2.42
N ALA A 79 -4.63 4.72 -3.20
CA ALA A 79 -3.58 5.72 -3.04
C ALA A 79 -3.61 6.36 -1.65
N LEU A 80 -4.80 6.68 -1.16
CA LEU A 80 -4.97 7.24 0.19
C LEU A 80 -4.53 6.24 1.25
N VAL A 81 -4.86 4.96 1.08
CA VAL A 81 -4.43 3.89 2.00
C VAL A 81 -2.91 3.79 2.04
N VAL A 82 -2.24 3.89 0.88
CA VAL A 82 -0.77 3.89 0.81
C VAL A 82 -0.19 5.09 1.54
N VAL A 83 -0.78 6.29 1.36
CA VAL A 83 -0.33 7.49 2.07
C VAL A 83 -0.46 7.29 3.58
N LEU A 84 -1.56 6.70 4.03
CA LEU A 84 -1.75 6.38 5.45
C LEU A 84 -0.72 5.36 5.94
N ALA A 85 -0.38 4.37 5.13
CA ALA A 85 0.63 3.38 5.47
C ALA A 85 2.00 4.03 5.67
N PHE A 86 2.42 4.93 4.76
CA PHE A 86 3.68 5.66 4.88
C PHE A 86 3.66 6.63 6.06
N ALA A 87 2.54 7.31 6.30
CA ALA A 87 2.41 8.21 7.44
C ALA A 87 2.51 7.44 8.76
N ALA A 88 1.87 6.28 8.84
CA ALA A 88 1.94 5.42 10.02
C ALA A 88 3.34 4.89 10.25
N LEU A 89 4.04 4.52 9.17
CA LEU A 89 5.43 4.05 9.25
C LEU A 89 6.35 5.17 9.70
N TYR A 90 6.18 6.37 9.15
CA TYR A 90 6.97 7.53 9.55
C TYR A 90 6.80 7.83 11.04
N PHE A 91 5.56 7.88 11.51
CA PHE A 91 5.26 8.11 12.92
C PHE A 91 5.87 7.01 13.81
N LEU A 92 5.75 5.75 13.37
CA LEU A 92 6.31 4.62 14.10
C LEU A 92 7.82 4.77 14.32
N GLU A 93 8.56 5.07 13.26
CA GLU A 93 10.02 5.13 13.31
C GLU A 93 10.55 6.36 14.01
N HIS A 94 9.85 7.51 13.90
CA HIS A 94 10.36 8.79 14.39
C HIS A 94 9.79 9.19 15.75
N ASP A 95 8.58 8.74 16.09
CA ASP A 95 7.92 9.15 17.33
C ASP A 95 7.61 7.96 18.26
N TYR A 96 7.05 6.88 17.71
CA TYR A 96 6.59 5.76 18.56
C TYR A 96 7.77 4.94 19.07
N TYR A 97 8.66 4.48 18.21
CA TYR A 97 9.80 3.68 18.62
C TYR A 97 10.73 4.45 19.58
N PRO A 98 11.13 5.70 19.26
CA PRO A 98 11.98 6.45 20.20
C PRO A 98 11.33 6.67 21.57
N ALA A 99 10.00 6.86 21.62
CA ALA A 99 9.29 7.09 22.87
C ALA A 99 9.14 5.83 23.71
N HIS A 100 8.98 4.65 23.09
CA HIS A 100 8.64 3.40 23.77
C HIS A 100 9.80 2.41 23.91
N TYR A 101 10.82 2.51 23.03
CA TYR A 101 11.88 1.49 22.94
C TYR A 101 13.29 2.06 22.99
N ARG A 102 13.44 3.25 23.48
CA ARG A 102 14.78 3.83 23.70
C ARG A 102 15.46 3.23 24.90
#